data_8d5da9909d23122ab32b8f68392291bc
#
_entry.id   8d5da9909d23122ab32b8f68392291bc
#
_cell.length_a   1.000
_cell.length_b   1.000
_cell.length_c   1.000
_cell.angle_alpha   90.00
_cell.angle_beta   90.00
_cell.angle_gamma   90.00
#
_symmetry.space_group_name_H-M   'P 1'
#
loop_
_entity.id
_entity.type
_entity.pdbx_description
1 polymer ?
#
loop_
_entity_poly.entity_id
_entity_poly.type
_entity_poly.pdbx_seq_one_letter_code
_entity_poly.pdbx_strand_id
1 'polypeptide(L)'
;VDAALMPVSAARKLMDEGAIKHLGWVGDETPWQVSGVFAGPKTLANAASVSKLLASLQRAEREYHDVVLASVKDGTAAIDDRTKPLLDIVGKYTNLPVDQVVGNCAYIDPDGKLDVKNIDSQIKWLQAQGFADPG
;
A
#
# COMPACT_ATOMS: atom_id res chain seq x y z
N VAL A 1 -9.56 23.27 9.33
CA VAL A 1 -9.97 22.31 8.30
C VAL A 1 -11.02 21.42 8.91
N ASP A 2 -12.19 21.33 8.27
CA ASP A 2 -13.34 20.60 8.84
C ASP A 2 -13.24 19.09 8.59
N ALA A 3 -12.60 18.67 7.49
CA ALA A 3 -12.29 17.28 7.14
C ALA A 3 -11.04 17.21 6.25
N ALA A 4 -10.32 16.09 6.31
CA ALA A 4 -9.13 15.84 5.48
C ALA A 4 -8.98 14.37 5.15
N LEU A 5 -8.39 14.07 3.98
CA LEU A 5 -7.89 12.75 3.64
C LEU A 5 -6.43 12.66 4.09
N MET A 6 -6.07 11.54 4.73
CA MET A 6 -4.70 11.33 5.18
C MET A 6 -4.34 9.84 5.20
N PRO A 7 -3.05 9.49 5.10
CA PRO A 7 -2.59 8.12 5.26
C PRO A 7 -2.95 7.55 6.64
N VAL A 8 -3.26 6.25 6.70
CA VAL A 8 -3.61 5.55 7.95
C VAL A 8 -2.58 5.78 9.05
N SER A 9 -1.29 5.72 8.71
CA SER A 9 -0.19 5.93 9.66
C SER A 9 -0.21 7.29 10.34
N ALA A 10 -0.63 8.35 9.63
CA ALA A 10 -0.78 9.69 10.19
C ALA A 10 -2.09 9.83 10.97
N ALA A 11 -3.18 9.23 10.45
CA ALA A 11 -4.50 9.32 11.08
C ALA A 11 -4.56 8.58 12.42
N ARG A 12 -3.96 7.40 12.52
CA ARG A 12 -4.05 6.52 13.69
C ARG A 12 -3.62 7.23 14.98
N LYS A 13 -2.44 7.86 14.97
CA LYS A 13 -1.96 8.61 16.13
C LYS A 13 -2.96 9.68 16.59
N LEU A 14 -3.51 10.44 15.65
CA LEU A 14 -4.47 11.50 15.96
C LEU A 14 -5.82 10.95 16.44
N MET A 15 -6.21 9.77 15.94
CA MET A 15 -7.40 9.06 16.42
C MET A 15 -7.22 8.56 17.85
N ASP A 16 -6.06 7.95 18.17
CA ASP A 16 -5.72 7.44 19.48
C ASP A 16 -5.64 8.57 20.53
N GLU A 17 -5.18 9.75 20.11
CA GLU A 17 -5.15 10.97 20.92
C GLU A 17 -6.54 11.65 21.03
N GLY A 18 -7.55 11.16 20.30
CA GLY A 18 -8.89 11.78 20.26
C GLY A 18 -8.93 13.14 19.55
N ALA A 19 -7.88 13.51 18.82
CA ALA A 19 -7.76 14.80 18.13
C ALA A 19 -8.62 14.87 16.85
N ILE A 20 -8.94 13.71 16.26
CA ILE A 20 -9.80 13.60 15.08
C ILE A 20 -10.83 12.49 15.24
N LYS A 21 -11.93 12.62 14.49
CA LYS A 21 -12.93 11.56 14.33
C LYS A 21 -12.76 10.89 12.97
N HIS A 22 -12.65 9.57 12.97
CA HIS A 22 -12.69 8.78 11.73
C HIS A 22 -14.09 8.83 11.11
N LEU A 23 -14.17 9.15 9.82
CA LEU A 23 -15.42 9.25 9.07
C LEU A 23 -15.65 8.04 8.16
N GLY A 24 -14.58 7.42 7.64
CA GLY A 24 -14.64 6.27 6.75
C GLY A 24 -13.31 6.03 6.04
N TRP A 25 -13.21 4.92 5.35
CA TRP A 25 -12.05 4.56 4.53
C TRP A 25 -12.34 4.84 3.06
N VAL A 26 -11.40 5.47 2.36
CA VAL A 26 -11.53 5.72 0.91
C VAL A 26 -11.76 4.40 0.14
N GLY A 27 -11.11 3.32 0.57
CA GLY A 27 -11.24 2.01 -0.05
C GLY A 27 -12.64 1.38 0.05
N ASP A 28 -13.47 1.80 1.03
CA ASP A 28 -14.85 1.33 1.16
C ASP A 28 -15.77 2.00 0.12
N GLU A 29 -15.41 3.21 -0.31
CA GLU A 29 -16.21 4.03 -1.24
C GLU A 29 -15.78 3.83 -2.71
N THR A 30 -14.49 3.63 -2.95
CA THR A 30 -13.95 3.48 -4.30
C THR A 30 -12.66 2.67 -4.32
N PRO A 31 -12.46 1.79 -5.33
CA PRO A 31 -11.14 1.22 -5.58
C PRO A 31 -10.11 2.34 -5.79
N TRP A 32 -8.97 2.23 -5.14
CA TRP A 32 -7.94 3.25 -5.22
C TRP A 32 -6.55 2.63 -5.36
N GLN A 33 -5.99 2.69 -6.55
CA GLN A 33 -4.60 2.28 -6.79
C GLN A 33 -3.66 3.36 -6.27
N VAL A 34 -3.03 3.11 -5.12
CA VAL A 34 -2.19 4.09 -4.43
C VAL A 34 -0.77 4.12 -4.97
N SER A 35 -0.21 2.96 -5.30
CA SER A 35 1.20 2.84 -5.68
C SER A 35 1.39 1.78 -6.76
N GLY A 36 2.55 1.83 -7.41
CA GLY A 36 2.99 0.85 -8.39
C GLY A 36 4.50 0.89 -8.55
N VAL A 37 5.07 -0.19 -9.06
CA VAL A 37 6.49 -0.24 -9.43
C VAL A 37 6.65 0.22 -10.86
N PHE A 38 7.53 1.17 -11.09
CA PHE A 38 7.86 1.65 -12.43
C PHE A 38 9.37 1.66 -12.65
N ALA A 39 9.79 1.58 -13.91
CA ALA A 39 11.19 1.58 -14.29
C ALA A 39 11.43 2.48 -15.49
N GLY A 40 12.56 3.17 -15.49
CA GLY A 40 12.97 3.99 -16.62
C GLY A 40 13.49 3.16 -17.81
N PRO A 41 13.64 3.80 -19.01
CA PRO A 41 14.02 3.11 -20.25
C PRO A 41 15.33 2.33 -20.14
N LYS A 42 16.32 2.87 -19.44
CA LYS A 42 17.62 2.21 -19.22
C LYS A 42 17.49 0.88 -18.48
N THR A 43 16.62 0.82 -17.47
CA THR A 43 16.34 -0.40 -16.70
C THR A 43 15.57 -1.40 -17.57
N LEU A 44 14.56 -0.91 -18.29
CA LEU A 44 13.73 -1.75 -19.18
C LEU A 44 14.52 -2.37 -20.33
N ALA A 45 15.62 -1.76 -20.77
CA ALA A 45 16.52 -2.34 -21.77
C ALA A 45 17.19 -3.64 -21.29
N ASN A 46 17.23 -3.92 -19.98
CA ASN A 46 17.73 -5.18 -19.43
C ASN A 46 16.57 -6.08 -18.99
N ALA A 47 15.90 -6.69 -19.97
CA ALA A 47 14.73 -7.55 -19.76
C ALA A 47 14.97 -8.69 -18.74
N ALA A 48 16.17 -9.29 -18.74
CA ALA A 48 16.50 -10.39 -17.83
C ALA A 48 16.53 -9.92 -16.37
N SER A 49 17.10 -8.76 -16.09
CA SER A 49 17.12 -8.16 -14.74
C SER A 49 15.71 -7.75 -14.30
N VAL A 50 14.94 -7.15 -15.20
CA VAL A 50 13.53 -6.77 -14.92
C VAL A 50 12.71 -8.01 -14.57
N SER A 51 12.80 -9.08 -15.35
CA SER A 51 12.06 -10.32 -15.08
C SER A 51 12.41 -10.94 -13.72
N LYS A 52 13.70 -10.95 -13.36
CA LYS A 52 14.14 -11.44 -12.03
C LYS A 52 13.60 -10.58 -10.88
N LEU A 53 13.62 -9.26 -11.05
CA LEU A 53 13.07 -8.34 -10.06
C LEU A 53 11.58 -8.55 -9.87
N LEU A 54 10.81 -8.61 -10.96
CA LEU A 54 9.37 -8.84 -10.92
C LEU A 54 9.01 -10.19 -10.28
N ALA A 55 9.73 -11.27 -10.63
CA ALA A 55 9.52 -12.57 -10.01
C ALA A 55 9.81 -12.58 -8.50
N SER A 56 10.82 -11.82 -8.07
CA SER A 56 11.13 -11.67 -6.64
C SER A 56 10.07 -10.85 -5.90
N LEU A 57 9.59 -9.78 -6.54
CA LEU A 57 8.54 -8.92 -6.00
C LEU A 57 7.24 -9.71 -5.84
N GLN A 58 6.75 -10.36 -6.89
CA GLN A 58 5.53 -11.18 -6.85
C GLN A 58 5.58 -12.27 -5.77
N ARG A 59 6.75 -12.90 -5.58
CA ARG A 59 6.89 -13.89 -4.49
C ARG A 59 6.74 -13.24 -3.12
N ALA A 60 7.34 -12.07 -2.91
CA ALA A 60 7.24 -11.35 -1.64
C ALA A 60 5.81 -10.84 -1.39
N GLU A 61 5.14 -10.35 -2.43
CA GLU A 61 3.74 -9.90 -2.38
C GLU A 61 2.80 -11.04 -1.98
N ARG A 62 2.94 -12.22 -2.60
CA ARG A 62 2.16 -13.40 -2.23
C ARG A 62 2.42 -13.84 -0.79
N GLU A 63 3.68 -13.91 -0.38
CA GLU A 63 4.03 -14.32 0.98
C GLU A 63 3.46 -13.33 2.01
N TYR A 64 3.56 -12.03 1.76
CA TYR A 64 2.96 -11.01 2.61
C TYR A 64 1.43 -11.13 2.65
N HIS A 65 0.78 -11.29 1.50
CA HIS A 65 -0.66 -11.45 1.38
C HIS A 65 -1.15 -12.69 2.13
N ASP A 66 -0.54 -13.87 1.88
CA ASP A 66 -1.01 -15.15 2.39
C ASP A 66 -0.68 -15.36 3.88
N VAL A 67 0.30 -14.63 4.41
CA VAL A 67 0.73 -14.77 5.80
C VAL A 67 0.28 -13.57 6.63
N VAL A 68 0.64 -12.35 6.24
CA VAL A 68 0.37 -11.16 7.05
C VAL A 68 -1.06 -10.70 6.86
N LEU A 69 -1.50 -10.43 5.60
CA LEU A 69 -2.85 -9.93 5.35
C LEU A 69 -3.94 -10.95 5.71
N ALA A 70 -3.69 -12.24 5.50
CA ALA A 70 -4.62 -13.31 5.92
C ALA A 70 -4.80 -13.37 7.44
N SER A 71 -3.88 -12.82 8.22
CA SER A 71 -3.97 -12.76 9.69
C SER A 71 -4.70 -11.52 10.22
N VAL A 72 -5.00 -10.54 9.34
CA VAL A 72 -5.61 -9.27 9.75
C VAL A 72 -7.04 -9.48 10.24
N LYS A 73 -7.31 -9.02 11.46
CA LYS A 73 -8.65 -8.93 12.06
C LYS A 73 -8.81 -7.53 12.64
N ASP A 74 -9.96 -6.93 12.37
CA ASP A 74 -10.27 -5.57 12.85
C ASP A 74 -9.15 -4.55 12.55
N GLY A 75 -8.55 -4.66 11.34
CA GLY A 75 -7.49 -3.78 10.85
C GLY A 75 -6.11 -4.01 11.47
N THR A 76 -5.91 -5.11 12.21
CA THR A 76 -4.63 -5.42 12.87
C THR A 76 -4.18 -6.83 12.52
N ALA A 77 -2.91 -6.99 12.09
CA ALA A 77 -2.32 -8.30 11.84
C ALA A 77 -1.96 -9.00 13.16
N ALA A 78 -2.09 -10.32 13.19
CA ALA A 78 -1.62 -11.11 14.32
C ALA A 78 -0.08 -11.12 14.39
N ILE A 79 0.47 -11.22 15.60
CA ILE A 79 1.90 -11.47 15.83
C ILE A 79 2.05 -12.90 16.31
N ASP A 80 2.53 -13.77 15.44
CA ASP A 80 2.79 -15.18 15.71
C ASP A 80 4.06 -15.66 15.00
N ASP A 81 4.40 -16.94 15.13
CA ASP A 81 5.62 -17.52 14.54
C ASP A 81 5.67 -17.42 13.01
N ARG A 82 4.51 -17.28 12.33
CA ARG A 82 4.42 -17.15 10.87
C ARG A 82 4.54 -15.71 10.41
N THR A 83 3.85 -14.80 11.09
CA THR A 83 3.78 -13.39 10.71
C THR A 83 5.00 -12.60 11.17
N LYS A 84 5.53 -12.91 12.36
CA LYS A 84 6.62 -12.16 12.98
C LYS A 84 7.85 -11.96 12.09
N PRO A 85 8.39 -12.98 11.38
CA PRO A 85 9.54 -12.78 10.51
C PRO A 85 9.32 -11.74 9.41
N LEU A 86 8.12 -11.73 8.82
CA LEU A 86 7.74 -10.77 7.77
C LEU A 86 7.50 -9.38 8.35
N LEU A 87 6.84 -9.28 9.49
CA LEU A 87 6.61 -8.03 10.19
C LEU A 87 7.93 -7.38 10.66
N ASP A 88 8.90 -8.18 11.09
CA ASP A 88 10.25 -7.70 11.44
C ASP A 88 10.96 -7.10 10.21
N ILE A 89 10.81 -7.74 9.02
CA ILE A 89 11.34 -7.19 7.77
C ILE A 89 10.68 -5.85 7.45
N VAL A 90 9.34 -5.79 7.49
CA VAL A 90 8.61 -4.54 7.26
C VAL A 90 9.05 -3.46 8.24
N GLY A 91 9.10 -3.78 9.53
CA GLY A 91 9.55 -2.86 10.58
C GLY A 91 10.95 -2.31 10.33
N LYS A 92 11.88 -3.18 9.91
CA LYS A 92 13.25 -2.79 9.57
C LYS A 92 13.30 -1.76 8.43
N TYR A 93 12.54 -1.95 7.37
CA TYR A 93 12.58 -1.07 6.19
C TYR A 93 11.70 0.17 6.32
N THR A 94 10.66 0.13 7.14
CA THR A 94 9.82 1.30 7.46
C THR A 94 10.35 2.10 8.66
N ASN A 95 11.32 1.55 9.39
CA ASN A 95 11.83 2.11 10.65
C ASN A 95 10.73 2.27 11.71
N LEU A 96 9.80 1.33 11.74
CA LEU A 96 8.70 1.26 12.71
C LEU A 96 8.83 0.02 13.60
N PRO A 97 8.50 0.11 14.89
CA PRO A 97 8.38 -1.05 15.74
C PRO A 97 7.20 -1.93 15.29
N VAL A 98 7.31 -3.25 15.53
CA VAL A 98 6.34 -4.25 15.01
C VAL A 98 4.90 -3.98 15.48
N ASP A 99 4.72 -3.51 16.70
CA ASP A 99 3.42 -3.12 17.25
C ASP A 99 2.73 -1.98 16.49
N GLN A 100 3.50 -1.12 15.85
CA GLN A 100 2.97 -0.10 14.93
C GLN A 100 2.77 -0.65 13.51
N VAL A 101 3.63 -1.57 13.05
CA VAL A 101 3.51 -2.21 11.73
C VAL A 101 2.19 -2.96 11.61
N VAL A 102 1.81 -3.75 12.61
CA VAL A 102 0.61 -4.61 12.57
C VAL A 102 -0.69 -3.84 12.37
N GLY A 103 -0.75 -2.60 12.82
CA GLY A 103 -1.90 -1.73 12.63
C GLY A 103 -1.88 -0.91 11.32
N ASN A 104 -0.82 -1.04 10.52
CA ASN A 104 -0.61 -0.28 9.29
C ASN A 104 -0.37 -1.18 8.07
N CYS A 105 -0.89 -2.42 8.10
CA CYS A 105 -0.75 -3.36 6.99
C CYS A 105 -1.54 -2.89 5.77
N ALA A 106 -0.84 -2.38 4.75
CA ALA A 106 -1.48 -1.99 3.49
C ALA A 106 -1.87 -3.23 2.69
N TYR A 107 -3.01 -3.15 1.98
CA TYR A 107 -3.35 -4.18 1.00
C TYR A 107 -2.34 -4.19 -0.16
N ILE A 108 -1.88 -5.37 -0.50
CA ILE A 108 -1.02 -5.64 -1.66
C ILE A 108 -1.66 -6.80 -2.44
N ASP A 109 -1.85 -6.61 -3.74
CA ASP A 109 -2.36 -7.67 -4.61
C ASP A 109 -1.34 -8.82 -4.68
N PRO A 110 -1.75 -10.08 -4.45
CA PRO A 110 -0.82 -11.22 -4.39
C PRO A 110 -0.10 -11.53 -5.71
N ASP A 111 -0.63 -11.04 -6.82
CA ASP A 111 -0.04 -11.19 -8.15
C ASP A 111 0.64 -9.90 -8.64
N GLY A 112 0.65 -8.84 -7.84
CA GLY A 112 1.20 -7.53 -8.20
C GLY A 112 0.43 -6.85 -9.33
N LYS A 113 -0.86 -7.12 -9.46
CA LYS A 113 -1.69 -6.55 -10.53
C LYS A 113 -1.96 -5.08 -10.28
N LEU A 114 -1.78 -4.29 -11.34
CA LEU A 114 -2.20 -2.89 -11.36
C LEU A 114 -3.64 -2.77 -11.85
N ASP A 115 -4.46 -2.00 -11.15
CA ASP A 115 -5.75 -1.56 -11.67
C ASP A 115 -5.55 -0.39 -12.65
N VAL A 116 -5.25 -0.75 -13.90
CA VAL A 116 -4.98 0.22 -14.98
C VAL A 116 -6.20 1.13 -15.23
N LYS A 117 -7.42 0.61 -15.06
CA LYS A 117 -8.64 1.42 -15.25
C LYS A 117 -8.77 2.48 -14.16
N ASN A 118 -8.42 2.12 -12.93
CA ASN A 118 -8.43 3.07 -11.83
C ASN A 118 -7.35 4.15 -12.02
N ILE A 119 -6.14 3.76 -12.43
CA ILE A 119 -5.06 4.72 -12.75
C ILE A 119 -5.50 5.69 -13.86
N ASP A 120 -6.08 5.19 -14.95
CA ASP A 120 -6.59 6.02 -16.05
C ASP A 120 -7.68 7.00 -15.58
N SER A 121 -8.57 6.55 -14.71
CA SER A 121 -9.59 7.40 -14.10
C SER A 121 -9.01 8.49 -13.22
N GLN A 122 -7.98 8.18 -12.43
CA GLN A 122 -7.26 9.17 -11.62
C GLN A 122 -6.56 10.21 -12.50
N ILE A 123 -5.88 9.78 -13.58
CA ILE A 123 -5.21 10.69 -14.51
C ILE A 123 -6.24 11.65 -15.15
N LYS A 124 -7.36 11.13 -15.65
CA LYS A 124 -8.42 11.95 -16.24
C LYS A 124 -9.00 12.96 -15.26
N TRP A 125 -9.18 12.54 -14.01
CA TRP A 125 -9.65 13.44 -12.99
C TRP A 125 -8.63 14.56 -12.69
N LEU A 126 -7.35 14.21 -12.55
CA LEU A 126 -6.27 15.19 -12.33
C LEU A 126 -6.16 16.18 -13.49
N GLN A 127 -6.28 15.71 -14.73
CA GLN A 127 -6.31 16.57 -15.92
C GLN A 127 -7.51 17.53 -15.90
N ALA A 128 -8.70 17.02 -15.58
CA ALA A 128 -9.92 17.84 -15.48
C ALA A 128 -9.83 18.92 -14.39
N GLN A 129 -9.04 18.67 -13.32
CA GLN A 129 -8.80 19.65 -12.27
C GLN A 129 -7.60 20.58 -12.56
N GLY A 130 -6.89 20.40 -13.66
CA GLY A 130 -5.70 21.18 -14.02
C GLY A 130 -4.44 20.83 -13.22
N PHE A 131 -4.41 19.66 -12.56
CA PHE A 131 -3.24 19.19 -11.81
C PHE A 131 -2.27 18.34 -12.64
N ALA A 132 -2.66 17.96 -13.84
CA ALA A 132 -1.82 17.25 -14.80
C ALA A 132 -2.06 17.79 -16.23
N ASP A 133 -1.01 17.66 -17.06
CA ASP A 133 -1.12 18.04 -18.48
C ASP A 133 -2.14 17.15 -19.21
N PRO A 134 -2.90 17.73 -20.15
CA PRO A 134 -3.89 16.97 -20.91
C PRO A 134 -3.31 15.87 -21.82
N GLY A 135 -1.97 15.84 -22.04
CA GLY A 135 -1.30 14.87 -22.91
C GLY A 135 -1.15 15.35 -24.33
#